data_2237f9bdfc6be0669e63fcf81d430107
#
_entry.id   2237f9bdfc6be0669e63fcf81d430107
#
_cell.length_a   1.000
_cell.length_b   1.000
_cell.length_c   1.000
_cell.angle_alpha   90.00
_cell.angle_beta   90.00
_cell.angle_gamma   90.00
#
_symmetry.space_group_name_H-M   'P 1'
#
loop_
_entity.id
_entity.type
_entity.pdbx_description
1 polymer ?
#
loop_
_entity_poly.entity_id
_entity_poly.type
_entity_poly.pdbx_seq_one_letter_code
_entity_poly.pdbx_strand_id
1 'polypeptide(L)'
;MATIKRFEDLEIWQEARRLSQKIIEPSEKTNLRSDFRCKEQIKSAAGSVMDNIAEGFERDGNLEFRQFLSIAKGSAGEVRSRCFRLLDSKYLSDKESNILIKEYEQLSKRIAGFINYLNKKDFKGNKFK
;
A
#
# COMPACT_ATOMS: atom_id res chain seq x y z
N MET A 1 -10.46 19.52 -13.53
CA MET A 1 -9.86 18.25 -13.13
C MET A 1 -10.80 17.10 -13.44
N ALA A 2 -10.26 16.07 -14.00
CA ALA A 2 -11.07 14.90 -14.36
C ALA A 2 -11.55 14.17 -13.12
N THR A 3 -12.79 13.70 -13.16
CA THR A 3 -13.35 12.90 -12.08
C THR A 3 -12.84 11.47 -12.19
N ILE A 4 -12.35 10.94 -11.10
CA ILE A 4 -11.92 9.54 -11.05
C ILE A 4 -13.16 8.66 -10.92
N LYS A 5 -13.32 7.74 -11.84
CA LYS A 5 -14.49 6.85 -11.89
C LYS A 5 -14.17 5.41 -11.53
N ARG A 6 -12.92 5.05 -11.55
CA ARG A 6 -12.47 3.68 -11.32
C ARG A 6 -11.26 3.69 -10.39
N PHE A 7 -11.17 2.72 -9.48
CA PHE A 7 -10.01 2.67 -8.59
C PHE A 7 -8.72 2.47 -9.38
N GLU A 8 -8.78 1.81 -10.53
CA GLU A 8 -7.60 1.58 -11.37
C GLU A 8 -6.97 2.88 -11.87
N ASP A 9 -7.73 3.96 -11.86
CA ASP A 9 -7.22 5.27 -12.28
C ASP A 9 -6.58 6.04 -11.13
N LEU A 10 -6.68 5.55 -9.91
CA LEU A 10 -6.03 6.19 -8.77
C LEU A 10 -4.53 5.91 -8.79
N GLU A 11 -3.74 6.97 -8.72
CA GLU A 11 -2.28 6.82 -8.72
C GLU A 11 -1.79 5.99 -7.54
N ILE A 12 -2.40 6.18 -6.37
CA ILE A 12 -1.99 5.41 -5.19
C ILE A 12 -2.25 3.92 -5.36
N TRP A 13 -3.34 3.54 -6.05
CA TRP A 13 -3.60 2.14 -6.33
C TRP A 13 -2.59 1.58 -7.34
N GLN A 14 -2.30 2.35 -8.38
CA GLN A 14 -1.32 1.94 -9.40
C GLN A 14 0.05 1.72 -8.78
N GLU A 15 0.43 2.62 -7.89
CA GLU A 15 1.72 2.51 -7.20
C GLU A 15 1.75 1.30 -6.25
N ALA A 16 0.66 1.09 -5.51
CA ALA A 16 0.55 -0.06 -4.62
C ALA A 16 0.68 -1.37 -5.40
N ARG A 17 0.06 -1.42 -6.59
CA ARG A 17 0.15 -2.60 -7.45
C ARG A 17 1.58 -2.83 -7.93
N ARG A 18 2.24 -1.77 -8.40
CA ARG A 18 3.61 -1.85 -8.88
C ARG A 18 4.54 -2.35 -7.78
N LEU A 19 4.39 -1.81 -6.58
CA LEU A 19 5.23 -2.22 -5.44
C LEU A 19 4.95 -3.64 -5.00
N SER A 20 3.69 -4.07 -5.07
CA SER A 20 3.33 -5.45 -4.76
C SER A 20 4.06 -6.44 -5.69
N GLN A 21 4.17 -6.09 -6.97
CA GLN A 21 4.91 -6.92 -7.92
C GLN A 21 6.39 -6.99 -7.56
N LYS A 22 6.94 -5.90 -7.04
CA LYS A 22 8.34 -5.90 -6.59
C LYS A 22 8.57 -6.78 -5.35
N ILE A 23 7.52 -7.02 -4.58
CA ILE A 23 7.59 -7.95 -3.45
C ILE A 23 7.57 -9.39 -3.95
N ILE A 24 6.72 -9.68 -4.94
CA ILE A 24 6.54 -11.04 -5.46
C ILE A 24 7.84 -11.56 -6.07
N GLU A 25 8.55 -10.74 -6.81
CA GLU A 25 9.75 -11.19 -7.52
C GLU A 25 10.82 -11.75 -6.57
N PRO A 26 11.30 -11.02 -5.55
CA PRO A 26 12.30 -11.60 -4.65
C PRO A 26 11.75 -12.75 -3.82
N SER A 27 10.45 -12.78 -3.54
CA SER A 27 9.88 -13.87 -2.76
C SER A 27 9.90 -15.20 -3.53
N GLU A 28 10.03 -15.16 -4.86
CA GLU A 28 10.11 -16.37 -5.67
C GLU A 28 11.56 -16.73 -6.04
N LYS A 29 12.51 -15.79 -5.96
CA LYS A 29 13.86 -15.96 -6.48
C LYS A 29 14.95 -16.11 -5.44
N THR A 30 14.65 -15.82 -4.18
CA THR A 30 15.64 -15.88 -3.10
C THR A 30 15.32 -17.02 -2.16
N ASN A 31 16.13 -17.16 -1.10
CA ASN A 31 15.85 -18.15 -0.06
C ASN A 31 14.50 -17.92 0.63
N LEU A 32 13.93 -16.74 0.47
CA LEU A 32 12.59 -16.45 0.96
C LEU A 32 11.55 -17.44 0.39
N ARG A 33 11.80 -17.94 -0.81
CA ARG A 33 10.91 -18.91 -1.45
C ARG A 33 10.66 -20.14 -0.55
N SER A 34 11.67 -20.56 0.19
CA SER A 34 11.57 -21.73 1.06
C SER A 34 10.97 -21.43 2.42
N ASP A 35 10.91 -20.16 2.79
CA ASP A 35 10.28 -19.76 4.05
C ASP A 35 8.85 -19.35 3.76
N PHE A 36 7.98 -20.35 3.71
CA PHE A 36 6.60 -20.17 3.27
C PHE A 36 5.89 -19.13 4.11
N ARG A 37 6.07 -19.16 5.43
CA ARG A 37 5.34 -18.24 6.32
C ARG A 37 5.75 -16.80 6.09
N CYS A 38 7.05 -16.52 6.06
CA CYS A 38 7.54 -15.16 5.80
C CYS A 38 7.12 -14.66 4.44
N LYS A 39 7.19 -15.54 3.44
CA LYS A 39 6.80 -15.19 2.08
C LYS A 39 5.32 -14.80 2.02
N GLU A 40 4.45 -15.62 2.61
CA GLU A 40 3.03 -15.35 2.56
C GLU A 40 2.66 -14.10 3.35
N GLN A 41 3.32 -13.85 4.46
CA GLN A 41 3.04 -12.67 5.27
C GLN A 41 3.36 -11.37 4.54
N ILE A 42 4.50 -11.28 3.87
CA ILE A 42 4.83 -10.05 3.17
C ILE A 42 3.98 -9.87 1.91
N LYS A 43 3.68 -10.95 1.21
CA LYS A 43 2.80 -10.87 0.04
C LYS A 43 1.39 -10.44 0.46
N SER A 44 0.90 -10.97 1.55
CA SER A 44 -0.41 -10.60 2.08
C SER A 44 -0.45 -9.13 2.48
N ALA A 45 0.58 -8.64 3.16
CA ALA A 45 0.64 -7.24 3.56
C ALA A 45 0.67 -6.33 2.34
N ALA A 46 1.48 -6.67 1.34
CA ALA A 46 1.57 -5.89 0.11
C ALA A 46 0.24 -5.87 -0.64
N GLY A 47 -0.43 -7.03 -0.73
CA GLY A 47 -1.74 -7.11 -1.37
C GLY A 47 -2.78 -6.30 -0.63
N SER A 48 -2.71 -6.28 0.69
CA SER A 48 -3.65 -5.53 1.52
C SER A 48 -3.60 -4.03 1.24
N VAL A 49 -2.43 -3.49 0.89
CA VAL A 49 -2.33 -2.06 0.56
C VAL A 49 -3.26 -1.74 -0.62
N MET A 50 -3.07 -2.43 -1.73
CA MET A 50 -3.85 -2.13 -2.93
C MET A 50 -5.32 -2.51 -2.78
N ASP A 51 -5.60 -3.61 -2.10
CA ASP A 51 -6.97 -4.09 -1.96
C ASP A 51 -7.81 -3.14 -1.12
N ASN A 52 -7.23 -2.56 -0.06
CA ASN A 52 -7.97 -1.61 0.77
C ASN A 52 -8.19 -0.28 0.06
N ILE A 53 -7.27 0.15 -0.80
CA ILE A 53 -7.51 1.34 -1.61
C ILE A 53 -8.71 1.10 -2.53
N ALA A 54 -8.72 -0.05 -3.20
CA ALA A 54 -9.81 -0.40 -4.13
C ALA A 54 -11.15 -0.51 -3.40
N GLU A 55 -11.16 -1.24 -2.30
CA GLU A 55 -12.40 -1.45 -1.56
C GLU A 55 -12.94 -0.14 -1.03
N GLY A 56 -12.08 0.72 -0.50
CA GLY A 56 -12.49 2.01 0.02
C GLY A 56 -13.11 2.89 -1.07
N PHE A 57 -12.52 2.86 -2.27
CA PHE A 57 -13.07 3.61 -3.39
C PHE A 57 -14.47 3.13 -3.77
N GLU A 58 -14.68 1.80 -3.73
CA GLU A 58 -15.94 1.21 -4.12
C GLU A 58 -17.06 1.37 -3.09
N ARG A 59 -16.71 1.82 -1.88
CA ARG A 59 -17.72 1.99 -0.81
C ARG A 59 -18.60 3.20 -0.98
N ASP A 60 -18.27 4.07 -1.91
CA ASP A 60 -19.19 5.15 -2.30
C ASP A 60 -19.48 6.18 -1.19
N GLY A 61 -18.52 6.47 -0.34
CA GLY A 61 -18.67 7.50 0.69
C GLY A 61 -17.30 8.01 1.14
N ASN A 62 -17.24 9.30 1.42
CA ASN A 62 -15.97 9.93 1.79
C ASN A 62 -15.39 9.37 3.08
N LEU A 63 -16.24 9.25 4.11
CA LEU A 63 -15.78 8.75 5.40
C LEU A 63 -15.25 7.33 5.28
N GLU A 64 -16.00 6.46 4.62
CA GLU A 64 -15.58 5.07 4.45
C GLU A 64 -14.30 4.96 3.64
N PHE A 65 -14.18 5.78 2.59
CA PHE A 65 -12.97 5.78 1.78
C PHE A 65 -11.76 6.14 2.64
N ARG A 66 -11.89 7.17 3.47
CA ARG A 66 -10.79 7.57 4.38
C ARG A 66 -10.43 6.46 5.36
N GLN A 67 -11.43 5.72 5.84
CA GLN A 67 -11.18 4.63 6.77
C GLN A 67 -10.39 3.50 6.10
N PHE A 68 -10.78 3.12 4.89
CA PHE A 68 -10.03 2.09 4.16
C PHE A 68 -8.64 2.56 3.76
N LEU A 69 -8.49 3.83 3.42
CA LEU A 69 -7.17 4.39 3.13
C LEU A 69 -6.26 4.35 4.36
N SER A 70 -6.82 4.58 5.53
CA SER A 70 -6.08 4.45 6.79
C SER A 70 -5.58 3.03 6.99
N ILE A 71 -6.41 2.04 6.68
CA ILE A 71 -6.01 0.64 6.76
C ILE A 71 -4.90 0.35 5.74
N ALA A 72 -5.06 0.86 4.52
CA ALA A 72 -4.03 0.69 3.48
C ALA A 72 -2.70 1.29 3.92
N LYS A 73 -2.73 2.47 4.53
CA LYS A 73 -1.53 3.12 5.05
C LYS A 73 -0.87 2.25 6.12
N GLY A 74 -1.66 1.68 7.01
CA GLY A 74 -1.16 0.77 8.03
C GLY A 74 -0.51 -0.47 7.41
N SER A 75 -1.13 -1.00 6.36
CA SER A 75 -0.58 -2.16 5.65
C SER A 75 0.75 -1.82 4.98
N ALA A 76 0.89 -0.61 4.44
CA ALA A 76 2.16 -0.16 3.87
C ALA A 76 3.24 -0.09 4.95
N GLY A 77 2.87 0.35 6.15
CA GLY A 77 3.79 0.33 7.30
C GLY A 77 4.19 -1.08 7.67
N GLU A 78 3.26 -2.02 7.60
CA GLU A 78 3.56 -3.42 7.88
C GLU A 78 4.55 -3.98 6.85
N VAL A 79 4.39 -3.65 5.56
CA VAL A 79 5.35 -4.08 4.55
C VAL A 79 6.74 -3.57 4.90
N ARG A 80 6.85 -2.30 5.31
CA ARG A 80 8.15 -1.74 5.69
C ARG A 80 8.77 -2.49 6.86
N SER A 81 7.96 -2.77 7.88
CA SER A 81 8.43 -3.52 9.04
C SER A 81 8.92 -4.90 8.64
N ARG A 82 8.17 -5.58 7.78
CA ARG A 82 8.54 -6.92 7.33
C ARG A 82 9.79 -6.90 6.45
N CYS A 83 10.01 -5.82 5.69
CA CYS A 83 11.26 -5.67 4.93
C CYS A 83 12.47 -5.66 5.85
N PHE A 84 12.38 -5.01 7.02
CA PHE A 84 13.45 -5.05 8.00
C PHE A 84 13.68 -6.48 8.51
N ARG A 85 12.60 -7.22 8.74
CA ARG A 85 12.71 -8.61 9.18
C ARG A 85 13.37 -9.49 8.11
N LEU A 86 13.03 -9.26 6.85
CA LEU A 86 13.62 -10.02 5.75
C LEU A 86 15.09 -9.67 5.57
N LEU A 87 15.45 -8.42 5.81
CA LEU A 87 16.85 -7.99 5.82
C LEU A 87 17.62 -8.70 6.94
N ASP A 88 17.06 -8.71 8.14
CA ASP A 88 17.70 -9.34 9.30
C ASP A 88 17.87 -10.85 9.08
N SER A 89 16.94 -11.48 8.39
CA SER A 89 17.01 -12.90 8.07
C SER A 89 17.86 -13.18 6.81
N LYS A 90 18.39 -12.14 6.20
CA LYS A 90 19.25 -12.22 5.01
C LYS A 90 18.52 -12.78 3.78
N TYR A 91 17.19 -12.62 3.74
CA TYR A 91 16.40 -12.96 2.56
C TYR A 91 16.47 -11.86 1.51
N LEU A 92 16.71 -10.63 1.94
CA LEU A 92 16.89 -9.50 1.05
C LEU A 92 18.24 -8.85 1.35
N SER A 93 18.89 -8.33 0.32
CA SER A 93 20.11 -7.55 0.51
C SER A 93 19.78 -6.17 1.09
N ASP A 94 20.81 -5.48 1.59
CA ASP A 94 20.66 -4.11 2.05
C ASP A 94 20.06 -3.23 0.97
N LYS A 95 20.54 -3.38 -0.25
CA LYS A 95 20.07 -2.57 -1.38
C LYS A 95 18.58 -2.83 -1.68
N GLU A 96 18.20 -4.11 -1.76
CA GLU A 96 16.82 -4.48 -2.05
C GLU A 96 15.88 -3.97 -0.96
N SER A 97 16.26 -4.16 0.30
CA SER A 97 15.44 -3.71 1.43
C SER A 97 15.29 -2.20 1.46
N ASN A 98 16.40 -1.48 1.24
CA ASN A 98 16.37 -0.02 1.29
C ASN A 98 15.47 0.56 0.21
N ILE A 99 15.49 -0.02 -0.98
CA ILE A 99 14.63 0.44 -2.07
C ILE A 99 13.16 0.25 -1.71
N LEU A 100 12.80 -0.95 -1.25
CA LEU A 100 11.42 -1.26 -0.91
C LEU A 100 10.92 -0.41 0.26
N ILE A 101 11.73 -0.27 1.29
CA ILE A 101 11.37 0.53 2.46
C ILE A 101 11.09 1.97 2.05
N LYS A 102 11.96 2.54 1.23
CA LYS A 102 11.78 3.92 0.77
C LYS A 102 10.54 4.08 -0.08
N GLU A 103 10.30 3.15 -0.99
CA GLU A 103 9.16 3.26 -1.89
C GLU A 103 7.83 3.10 -1.14
N TYR A 104 7.77 2.19 -0.18
CA TYR A 104 6.56 2.07 0.65
C TYR A 104 6.37 3.25 1.58
N GLU A 105 7.45 3.86 2.03
CA GLU A 105 7.35 5.09 2.81
C GLU A 105 6.76 6.22 1.98
N GLN A 106 7.19 6.35 0.74
CA GLN A 106 6.65 7.33 -0.18
C GLN A 106 5.16 7.08 -0.44
N LEU A 107 4.80 5.83 -0.65
CA LEU A 107 3.40 5.48 -0.84
C LEU A 107 2.56 5.82 0.38
N SER A 108 3.07 5.55 1.58
CA SER A 108 2.38 5.94 2.82
C SER A 108 2.10 7.42 2.87
N LYS A 109 3.08 8.23 2.48
CA LYS A 109 2.93 9.69 2.47
C LYS A 109 1.87 10.12 1.46
N ARG A 110 1.84 9.48 0.30
CA ARG A 110 0.84 9.80 -0.74
C ARG A 110 -0.56 9.42 -0.28
N ILE A 111 -0.70 8.28 0.39
CA ILE A 111 -1.98 7.87 0.94
C ILE A 111 -2.43 8.88 2.01
N ALA A 112 -1.52 9.28 2.90
CA ALA A 112 -1.82 10.29 3.91
C ALA A 112 -2.29 11.59 3.29
N GLY A 113 -1.63 12.01 2.21
CA GLY A 113 -2.03 13.22 1.48
C GLY A 113 -3.42 13.11 0.89
N PHE A 114 -3.75 11.93 0.38
CA PHE A 114 -5.08 11.70 -0.18
C PHE A 114 -6.15 11.72 0.92
N ILE A 115 -5.87 11.11 2.06
CA ILE A 115 -6.78 11.17 3.23
C ILE A 115 -7.03 12.62 3.61
N ASN A 116 -5.97 13.41 3.66
CA ASN A 116 -6.06 14.84 3.99
C ASN A 116 -6.93 15.59 2.99
N TYR A 117 -6.73 15.31 1.72
CA TYR A 117 -7.54 15.90 0.65
C TYR A 117 -9.02 15.57 0.84
N LEU A 118 -9.35 14.32 1.09
CA LEU A 118 -10.73 13.89 1.30
C LEU A 118 -11.31 14.51 2.56
N ASN A 119 -10.51 14.62 3.61
CA ASN A 119 -10.93 15.23 4.85
C ASN A 119 -11.32 16.69 4.65
N LYS A 120 -10.53 17.42 3.89
CA LYS A 120 -10.83 18.82 3.59
C LYS A 120 -12.08 18.98 2.75
N LYS A 121 -12.31 18.06 1.84
CA LYS A 121 -13.51 18.08 1.01
C LYS A 121 -14.76 17.89 1.85
N ASP A 122 -14.73 16.94 2.76
CA ASP A 122 -15.84 16.65 3.64
C ASP A 122 -16.13 17.87 4.52
N PHE A 123 -15.08 18.47 5.06
CA PHE A 123 -15.22 19.63 5.91
C PHE A 123 -15.82 20.82 5.18
N LYS A 124 -15.54 20.96 3.88
CA LYS A 124 -16.00 22.11 3.11
C LYS A 124 -17.43 22.04 2.66
N GLY A 125 -18.22 21.23 3.28
CA GLY A 125 -19.63 21.34 3.02
C GLY A 125 -20.23 20.26 2.19
N ASN A 126 -19.79 19.09 2.39
CA ASN A 126 -20.54 17.98 1.86
C ASN A 126 -20.52 17.83 0.36
N LYS A 127 -19.53 18.34 -0.26
CA LYS A 127 -19.46 18.23 -1.70
C LYS A 127 -19.25 16.81 -2.16
N PHE A 128 -18.90 15.97 -1.24
CA PHE A 128 -18.50 14.63 -1.57
C PHE A 128 -19.50 13.64 -1.02
N LYS A 129 -20.68 13.76 -1.41
CA LYS A 129 -21.70 12.86 -0.89
C LYS A 129 -22.05 11.75 -1.84
#